data_76bfe738c82f5d35e126cf7b312c51da
#
_entry.id   76bfe738c82f5d35e126cf7b312c51da
#
_cell.length_a   1.000
_cell.length_b   1.000
_cell.length_c   1.000
_cell.angle_alpha   90.00
_cell.angle_beta   90.00
_cell.angle_gamma   90.00
#
_symmetry.space_group_name_H-M   'P 1'
#
loop_
_entity.id
_entity.type
_entity.pdbx_description
1 polymer ?
#
loop_
_entity_poly.entity_id
_entity_poly.type
_entity_poly.pdbx_seq_one_letter_code
_entity_poly.pdbx_strand_id
1 'polypeptide(L)'
;MAFLDKAAIFFYVFFYHLYSEMFVFFDDKIIAADQVKLDLTNRSFRYGDGLFETIRMFNYKLPYLDKHLNRLEAGCTVLDIILEDDFRKNIQGLLIKLAEKNQTPNARLRLMVFRKGGGLYTPETNNTSVFIECKKLETASFVWNEKGLKLGVYREMKIQPSIISPYKTNNCLPYILAAIYKKKNNLDECVLLNENNKVADSISSNVFIIKDDQIITPKISDGGVAGTMRSILIEVLKSQNQLVQEKSITENDLLDADEIFLTNAIRGIQAVSLFQGKEYACAKIFNRFNTYEVFKTS
;
A
#
# COMPACT_ATOMS: atom_id res chain seq x y z
N MET A 1 27.71 30.55 -13.70
CA MET A 1 26.83 30.91 -12.59
C MET A 1 25.40 30.86 -13.15
N ALA A 2 24.73 29.72 -13.05
CA ALA A 2 23.42 29.50 -13.68
C ALA A 2 22.36 30.24 -12.86
N PHE A 3 21.56 31.06 -13.51
CA PHE A 3 20.37 31.69 -12.94
C PHE A 3 19.35 30.60 -12.64
N LEU A 4 19.22 30.23 -11.38
CA LEU A 4 18.06 29.47 -10.92
C LEU A 4 16.82 30.37 -11.10
N ASP A 5 15.85 29.90 -11.86
CA ASP A 5 14.58 30.57 -12.09
C ASP A 5 13.91 30.90 -10.76
N LYS A 6 13.42 32.15 -10.61
CA LYS A 6 12.74 32.61 -9.38
C LYS A 6 11.57 31.72 -9.00
N ALA A 7 10.91 31.08 -9.96
CA ALA A 7 9.86 30.09 -9.72
C ALA A 7 10.42 28.81 -9.07
N ALA A 8 11.58 28.34 -9.51
CA ALA A 8 12.25 27.17 -8.93
C ALA A 8 12.71 27.46 -7.49
N ILE A 9 13.21 28.67 -7.21
CA ILE A 9 13.58 29.10 -5.85
C ILE A 9 12.34 29.22 -4.97
N PHE A 10 11.23 29.80 -5.47
CA PHE A 10 9.98 29.90 -4.73
C PHE A 10 9.39 28.51 -4.42
N PHE A 11 9.39 27.59 -5.41
CA PHE A 11 8.99 26.19 -5.21
C PHE A 11 9.90 25.50 -4.20
N TYR A 12 11.21 25.68 -4.29
CA TYR A 12 12.17 25.08 -3.36
C TYR A 12 11.97 25.60 -1.92
N VAL A 13 11.84 26.92 -1.73
CA VAL A 13 11.59 27.54 -0.42
C VAL A 13 10.21 27.15 0.12
N PHE A 14 9.17 27.10 -0.71
CA PHE A 14 7.83 26.70 -0.30
C PHE A 14 7.77 25.20 0.09
N PHE A 15 8.39 24.31 -0.69
CA PHE A 15 8.51 22.90 -0.32
C PHE A 15 9.40 22.68 0.91
N TYR A 16 10.49 23.41 1.02
CA TYR A 16 11.37 23.35 2.20
C TYR A 16 10.63 23.80 3.47
N HIS A 17 9.83 24.85 3.37
CA HIS A 17 9.01 25.35 4.49
C HIS A 17 7.92 24.35 4.89
N LEU A 18 7.26 23.70 3.92
CA LEU A 18 6.28 22.64 4.17
C LEU A 18 6.89 21.38 4.82
N TYR A 19 8.13 21.05 4.49
CA TYR A 19 8.84 19.92 5.10
C TYR A 19 9.42 20.26 6.48
N SER A 20 9.79 21.51 6.75
CA SER A 20 10.30 21.94 8.06
C SER A 20 9.22 21.95 9.16
N GLU A 21 7.93 21.92 8.78
CA GLU A 21 6.81 21.84 9.72
C GLU A 21 6.30 20.39 9.93
N MET A 22 6.78 19.41 9.16
CA MET A 22 6.32 18.02 9.27
C MET A 22 7.16 17.24 10.28
N PHE A 23 6.49 16.60 11.23
CA PHE A 23 7.11 15.69 12.18
C PHE A 23 7.03 14.25 11.69
N VAL A 24 8.08 13.48 11.97
CA VAL A 24 8.18 12.04 11.74
C VAL A 24 8.61 11.36 13.04
N PHE A 25 8.35 10.06 13.14
CA PHE A 25 8.98 9.25 14.19
C PHE A 25 10.18 8.52 13.58
N PHE A 26 11.31 8.59 14.27
CA PHE A 26 12.50 7.85 13.91
C PHE A 26 13.14 7.27 15.16
N ASP A 27 13.23 5.93 15.18
CA ASP A 27 13.67 5.09 16.30
C ASP A 27 12.88 5.38 17.59
N ASP A 28 13.32 6.26 18.46
CA ASP A 28 12.68 6.52 19.75
C ASP A 28 12.11 7.93 19.89
N LYS A 29 12.13 8.74 18.81
CA LYS A 29 11.82 10.17 18.87
C LYS A 29 10.89 10.66 17.76
N ILE A 30 9.98 11.58 18.13
CA ILE A 30 9.27 12.42 17.16
C ILE A 30 10.12 13.67 16.93
N ILE A 31 10.62 13.82 15.70
CA ILE A 31 11.50 14.91 15.28
C ILE A 31 10.98 15.58 14.02
N ALA A 32 11.45 16.78 13.72
CA ALA A 32 11.16 17.43 12.45
C ALA A 32 11.79 16.61 11.28
N ALA A 33 11.09 16.53 10.17
CA ALA A 33 11.49 15.65 9.06
C ALA A 33 12.86 16.00 8.47
N ASP A 34 13.24 17.28 8.51
CA ASP A 34 14.54 17.79 8.06
C ASP A 34 15.71 17.43 9.01
N GLN A 35 15.41 16.98 10.22
CA GLN A 35 16.40 16.54 11.21
C GLN A 35 16.74 15.05 11.10
N VAL A 36 16.04 14.29 10.25
CA VAL A 36 16.29 12.86 10.04
C VAL A 36 17.68 12.67 9.39
N LYS A 37 18.51 11.89 10.05
CA LYS A 37 19.83 11.50 9.51
C LYS A 37 19.88 9.99 9.41
N LEU A 38 20.07 9.49 8.20
CA LEU A 38 20.30 8.06 7.95
C LEU A 38 21.79 7.79 7.89
N ASP A 39 22.22 6.77 8.62
CA ASP A 39 23.59 6.29 8.51
C ASP A 39 23.83 5.66 7.14
N LEU A 40 25.06 5.82 6.60
CA LEU A 40 25.45 5.21 5.32
C LEU A 40 25.46 3.68 5.36
N THR A 41 25.46 3.07 6.53
CA THR A 41 25.35 1.62 6.74
C THR A 41 23.91 1.14 6.85
N ASN A 42 22.93 2.07 6.78
CA ASN A 42 21.50 1.73 6.85
C ASN A 42 21.12 0.65 5.82
N ARG A 43 20.64 -0.48 6.31
CA ARG A 43 20.38 -1.66 5.49
C ARG A 43 19.13 -1.52 4.60
N SER A 44 18.13 -0.76 5.06
CA SER A 44 16.97 -0.44 4.22
C SER A 44 17.39 0.40 3.00
N PHE A 45 18.29 1.38 3.20
CA PHE A 45 18.84 2.18 2.11
C PHE A 45 19.72 1.37 1.15
N ARG A 46 20.59 0.50 1.69
CA ARG A 46 21.54 -0.30 0.86
C ARG A 46 20.89 -1.48 0.15
N TYR A 47 20.01 -2.19 0.82
CA TYR A 47 19.56 -3.52 0.42
C TYR A 47 18.03 -3.67 0.37
N GLY A 48 17.26 -2.67 0.78
CA GLY A 48 15.83 -2.81 0.96
C GLY A 48 15.45 -3.77 2.10
N ASP A 49 16.34 -3.98 3.09
CA ASP A 49 16.19 -4.93 4.19
C ASP A 49 15.21 -4.40 5.24
N GLY A 50 13.93 -4.60 4.97
CA GLY A 50 12.84 -4.14 5.81
C GLY A 50 11.47 -4.27 5.16
N LEU A 51 10.47 -3.86 5.91
CA LEU A 51 9.06 -3.95 5.58
C LEU A 51 8.40 -2.60 5.82
N PHE A 52 7.25 -2.38 5.20
CA PHE A 52 6.44 -1.21 5.51
C PHE A 52 4.94 -1.51 5.49
N GLU A 53 4.20 -0.75 6.25
CA GLU A 53 2.75 -0.69 6.18
C GLU A 53 2.29 0.69 5.72
N THR A 54 1.13 0.72 5.07
CA THR A 54 0.47 1.97 4.69
C THR A 54 -0.92 1.94 5.27
N ILE A 55 -1.10 2.69 6.34
CA ILE A 55 -2.26 2.64 7.22
C ILE A 55 -3.07 3.92 7.02
N ARG A 56 -4.38 3.79 6.88
CA ARG A 56 -5.30 4.92 6.86
C ARG A 56 -5.82 5.19 8.27
N MET A 57 -5.73 6.45 8.68
CA MET A 57 -6.32 6.98 9.91
C MET A 57 -7.59 7.77 9.55
N PHE A 58 -8.63 7.60 10.35
CA PHE A 58 -9.92 8.27 10.23
C PHE A 58 -10.23 8.97 11.56
N ASN A 59 -10.22 10.28 11.61
CA ASN A 59 -10.51 11.07 12.84
C ASN A 59 -9.74 10.52 14.06
N TYR A 60 -8.42 10.35 13.94
CA TYR A 60 -7.51 9.75 14.94
C TYR A 60 -7.82 8.30 15.30
N LYS A 61 -8.68 7.59 14.56
CA LYS A 61 -8.97 6.17 14.74
C LYS A 61 -8.25 5.31 13.71
N LEU A 62 -7.85 4.12 14.10
CA LEU A 62 -7.11 3.14 13.29
C LEU A 62 -7.85 1.80 13.27
N PRO A 63 -9.05 1.71 12.66
CA PRO A 63 -9.94 0.55 12.79
C PRO A 63 -9.34 -0.76 12.27
N TYR A 64 -8.36 -0.68 11.38
CA TYR A 64 -7.76 -1.86 10.72
C TYR A 64 -6.31 -2.11 11.14
N LEU A 65 -5.84 -1.46 12.20
CA LEU A 65 -4.44 -1.52 12.64
C LEU A 65 -3.98 -2.97 12.88
N ASP A 66 -4.79 -3.77 13.55
CA ASP A 66 -4.44 -5.17 13.84
C ASP A 66 -4.15 -6.00 12.59
N LYS A 67 -4.89 -5.79 11.49
CA LYS A 67 -4.62 -6.47 10.22
C LYS A 67 -3.27 -6.07 9.62
N HIS A 68 -2.90 -4.81 9.75
CA HIS A 68 -1.60 -4.30 9.32
C HIS A 68 -0.48 -4.88 10.18
N LEU A 69 -0.65 -4.87 11.50
CA LEU A 69 0.35 -5.40 12.43
C LEU A 69 0.55 -6.91 12.27
N ASN A 70 -0.52 -7.69 12.10
CA ASN A 70 -0.42 -9.12 11.84
C ASN A 70 0.45 -9.43 10.62
N ARG A 71 0.27 -8.69 9.51
CA ARG A 71 1.08 -8.86 8.31
C ARG A 71 2.52 -8.40 8.51
N LEU A 72 2.72 -7.27 9.18
CA LEU A 72 4.05 -6.74 9.49
C LEU A 72 4.85 -7.72 10.34
N GLU A 73 4.27 -8.21 11.44
CA GLU A 73 4.88 -9.15 12.37
C GLU A 73 5.23 -10.48 11.69
N ALA A 74 4.30 -11.02 10.87
CA ALA A 74 4.57 -12.21 10.08
C ALA A 74 5.72 -12.00 9.07
N GLY A 75 5.79 -10.83 8.44
CA GLY A 75 6.89 -10.47 7.55
C GLY A 75 8.22 -10.31 8.30
N CYS A 76 8.20 -9.71 9.50
CA CYS A 76 9.37 -9.62 10.37
C CYS A 76 9.90 -11.01 10.74
N THR A 77 9.01 -11.94 11.08
CA THR A 77 9.37 -13.34 11.37
C THR A 77 10.07 -14.00 10.17
N VAL A 78 9.54 -13.82 8.95
CA VAL A 78 10.16 -14.39 7.74
C VAL A 78 11.54 -13.80 7.43
N LEU A 79 11.76 -12.53 7.79
CA LEU A 79 13.04 -11.85 7.58
C LEU A 79 14.00 -11.94 8.79
N ASP A 80 13.64 -12.66 9.86
CA ASP A 80 14.37 -12.68 11.13
C ASP A 80 14.63 -11.27 11.70
N ILE A 81 13.68 -10.34 11.55
CA ILE A 81 13.73 -9.02 12.16
C ILE A 81 13.05 -9.10 13.53
N ILE A 82 13.78 -8.73 14.57
CA ILE A 82 13.31 -8.79 15.95
C ILE A 82 12.61 -7.46 16.30
N LEU A 83 11.29 -7.52 16.52
CA LEU A 83 10.53 -6.41 17.09
C LEU A 83 10.72 -6.39 18.61
N GLU A 84 10.66 -5.19 19.20
CA GLU A 84 10.64 -5.04 20.67
C GLU A 84 9.38 -5.68 21.26
N ASP A 85 9.49 -6.27 22.45
CA ASP A 85 8.41 -7.05 23.10
C ASP A 85 7.10 -6.25 23.27
N ASP A 86 7.20 -4.94 23.48
CA ASP A 86 6.07 -4.04 23.67
C ASP A 86 5.68 -3.27 22.39
N PHE A 87 6.30 -3.57 21.24
CA PHE A 87 6.04 -2.89 19.97
C PHE A 87 4.55 -2.80 19.66
N ARG A 88 3.85 -3.94 19.66
CA ARG A 88 2.41 -3.99 19.33
C ARG A 88 1.55 -3.18 20.31
N LYS A 89 1.92 -3.17 21.58
CA LYS A 89 1.22 -2.41 22.62
C LYS A 89 1.37 -0.91 22.46
N ASN A 90 2.54 -0.45 22.04
CA ASN A 90 2.89 0.97 22.01
C ASN A 90 2.59 1.64 20.67
N ILE A 91 2.60 0.87 19.56
CA ILE A 91 2.58 1.44 18.22
C ILE A 91 1.31 2.26 17.93
N GLN A 92 0.13 1.83 18.41
CA GLN A 92 -1.12 2.56 18.20
C GLN A 92 -1.06 3.97 18.80
N GLY A 93 -0.64 4.08 20.05
CA GLY A 93 -0.49 5.36 20.74
C GLY A 93 0.53 6.28 20.05
N LEU A 94 1.62 5.69 19.55
CA LEU A 94 2.66 6.41 18.82
C LEU A 94 2.13 6.97 17.48
N LEU A 95 1.39 6.18 16.70
CA LEU A 95 0.78 6.61 15.44
C LEU A 95 -0.20 7.78 15.67
N ILE A 96 -1.03 7.71 16.71
CA ILE A 96 -1.96 8.77 17.09
C ILE A 96 -1.19 10.03 17.52
N LYS A 97 -0.22 9.90 18.43
CA LYS A 97 0.61 11.01 18.91
C LYS A 97 1.33 11.74 17.77
N LEU A 98 1.84 10.99 16.78
CA LEU A 98 2.47 11.58 15.59
C LEU A 98 1.46 12.35 14.75
N ALA A 99 0.26 11.80 14.54
CA ALA A 99 -0.80 12.47 13.80
C ALA A 99 -1.30 13.74 14.52
N GLU A 100 -1.43 13.72 15.84
CA GLU A 100 -1.75 14.88 16.67
C GLU A 100 -0.69 15.97 16.55
N LYS A 101 0.60 15.60 16.64
CA LYS A 101 1.71 16.54 16.47
C LYS A 101 1.70 17.21 15.10
N ASN A 102 1.30 16.50 14.05
CA ASN A 102 1.13 17.02 12.69
C ASN A 102 -0.25 17.65 12.43
N GLN A 103 -1.16 17.66 13.39
CA GLN A 103 -2.53 18.17 13.25
C GLN A 103 -3.29 17.51 12.07
N THR A 104 -3.11 16.20 11.90
CA THR A 104 -3.69 15.44 10.79
C THR A 104 -4.65 14.34 11.30
N PRO A 105 -5.93 14.70 11.62
CA PRO A 105 -6.89 13.72 12.11
C PRO A 105 -7.18 12.61 11.08
N ASN A 106 -7.10 12.94 9.80
CA ASN A 106 -7.22 12.00 8.69
C ASN A 106 -5.86 11.91 8.00
N ALA A 107 -5.26 10.74 8.04
CA ALA A 107 -3.88 10.59 7.61
C ALA A 107 -3.62 9.28 6.86
N ARG A 108 -2.64 9.35 5.97
CA ARG A 108 -1.89 8.21 5.47
C ARG A 108 -0.62 8.07 6.30
N LEU A 109 -0.58 7.05 7.13
CA LEU A 109 0.59 6.70 7.92
C LEU A 109 1.42 5.66 7.18
N ARG A 110 2.72 5.89 7.00
CA ARG A 110 3.66 4.90 6.50
C ARG A 110 4.55 4.46 7.66
N LEU A 111 4.29 3.26 8.17
CA LEU A 111 5.10 2.61 9.19
C LEU A 111 6.14 1.75 8.50
N MET A 112 7.41 2.07 8.66
CA MET A 112 8.54 1.29 8.16
C MET A 112 9.28 0.64 9.32
N VAL A 113 9.58 -0.64 9.14
CA VAL A 113 10.37 -1.45 10.07
C VAL A 113 11.51 -2.04 9.27
N PHE A 114 12.73 -1.80 9.70
CA PHE A 114 13.91 -2.29 8.99
C PHE A 114 15.01 -2.66 9.99
N ARG A 115 15.89 -3.54 9.55
CA ARG A 115 17.01 -4.02 10.36
C ARG A 115 17.98 -2.87 10.62
N LYS A 116 18.49 -2.76 11.84
CA LYS A 116 19.56 -1.79 12.20
C LYS A 116 20.79 -2.00 11.31
N GLY A 117 21.59 -0.95 11.18
CA GLY A 117 22.75 -0.92 10.30
C GLY A 117 23.83 -1.93 10.67
N GLY A 118 24.77 -2.12 9.75
CA GLY A 118 25.92 -3.00 9.91
C GLY A 118 25.89 -4.26 9.04
N GLY A 119 27.08 -4.78 8.74
CA GLY A 119 27.31 -5.93 7.91
C GLY A 119 27.08 -5.72 6.41
N LEU A 120 27.41 -6.74 5.63
CA LEU A 120 27.11 -6.85 4.20
C LEU A 120 25.77 -7.58 4.02
N TYR A 121 25.72 -8.65 3.24
CA TYR A 121 24.49 -9.48 3.13
C TYR A 121 24.15 -10.16 4.46
N THR A 122 25.16 -10.62 5.20
CA THR A 122 24.98 -11.08 6.59
C THR A 122 24.86 -9.88 7.52
N PRO A 123 23.71 -9.71 8.21
CA PRO A 123 23.54 -8.61 9.15
C PRO A 123 24.36 -8.81 10.43
N GLU A 124 24.80 -7.75 11.06
CA GLU A 124 25.46 -7.78 12.37
C GLU A 124 24.45 -7.93 13.52
N THR A 125 23.21 -7.50 13.29
CA THR A 125 22.13 -7.60 14.27
C THR A 125 20.79 -7.81 13.58
N ASN A 126 19.84 -8.43 14.26
CA ASN A 126 18.45 -8.55 13.82
C ASN A 126 17.53 -7.51 14.48
N ASN A 127 18.06 -6.62 15.31
CA ASN A 127 17.30 -5.58 15.98
C ASN A 127 16.71 -4.57 14.98
N THR A 128 15.60 -3.99 15.38
CA THR A 128 14.74 -3.13 14.54
C THR A 128 15.05 -1.65 14.71
N SER A 129 15.03 -0.91 13.59
CA SER A 129 14.76 0.53 13.53
C SER A 129 13.35 0.75 13.00
N VAL A 130 12.69 1.79 13.53
CA VAL A 130 11.32 2.16 13.14
C VAL A 130 11.31 3.58 12.62
N PHE A 131 10.65 3.77 11.46
CA PHE A 131 10.41 5.09 10.88
C PHE A 131 8.93 5.23 10.52
N ILE A 132 8.30 6.36 10.90
CA ILE A 132 6.90 6.62 10.59
C ILE A 132 6.74 8.00 9.96
N GLU A 133 6.13 8.02 8.78
CA GLU A 133 5.64 9.23 8.13
C GLU A 133 4.14 9.38 8.35
N CYS A 134 3.69 10.64 8.47
CA CYS A 134 2.28 10.99 8.59
C CYS A 134 1.94 12.05 7.54
N LYS A 135 1.10 11.69 6.55
CA LYS A 135 0.63 12.62 5.51
C LYS A 135 -0.87 12.84 5.63
N LYS A 136 -1.30 14.08 5.65
CA LYS A 136 -2.72 14.47 5.67
C LYS A 136 -3.49 13.87 4.50
N LEU A 137 -4.70 13.40 4.78
CA LEU A 137 -5.72 13.06 3.79
C LEU A 137 -6.88 14.06 3.96
N GLU A 138 -7.42 14.49 2.82
CA GLU A 138 -8.47 15.53 2.81
C GLU A 138 -9.84 14.99 3.25
N THR A 139 -10.03 13.66 3.22
CA THR A 139 -11.31 13.03 3.52
C THR A 139 -11.25 12.11 4.72
N ALA A 140 -12.29 12.15 5.56
CA ALA A 140 -12.49 11.24 6.68
C ALA A 140 -13.14 9.91 6.28
N SER A 141 -13.39 9.68 4.98
CA SER A 141 -14.01 8.47 4.46
C SER A 141 -13.33 7.99 3.18
N PHE A 142 -13.59 6.76 2.77
CA PHE A 142 -13.22 6.33 1.43
C PHE A 142 -14.06 7.09 0.39
N VAL A 143 -13.41 7.48 -0.70
CA VAL A 143 -14.06 8.19 -1.80
C VAL A 143 -14.19 7.26 -2.99
N TRP A 144 -15.41 7.10 -3.46
CA TRP A 144 -15.70 6.35 -4.67
C TRP A 144 -15.26 7.14 -5.91
N ASN A 145 -14.57 6.46 -6.80
CA ASN A 145 -14.24 7.00 -8.11
C ASN A 145 -15.35 6.63 -9.10
N GLU A 146 -16.31 7.53 -9.29
CA GLU A 146 -17.46 7.33 -10.20
C GLU A 146 -17.03 7.14 -11.67
N LYS A 147 -15.90 7.76 -12.06
CA LYS A 147 -15.36 7.63 -13.43
C LYS A 147 -14.71 6.27 -13.68
N GLY A 148 -14.41 5.53 -12.61
CA GLY A 148 -13.62 4.31 -12.69
C GLY A 148 -12.16 4.56 -13.10
N LEU A 149 -11.38 3.49 -13.10
CA LEU A 149 -9.96 3.51 -13.40
C LEU A 149 -9.70 2.94 -14.80
N LYS A 150 -8.73 3.52 -15.50
CA LYS A 150 -8.12 2.95 -16.71
C LYS A 150 -7.01 2.01 -16.30
N LEU A 151 -7.24 0.70 -16.43
CA LEU A 151 -6.31 -0.34 -16.04
C LEU A 151 -5.49 -0.81 -17.25
N GLY A 152 -4.17 -0.95 -17.06
CA GLY A 152 -3.27 -1.56 -18.03
C GLY A 152 -2.61 -2.84 -17.52
N VAL A 153 -1.72 -3.39 -18.33
CA VAL A 153 -0.87 -4.55 -17.97
C VAL A 153 0.58 -4.18 -18.15
N TYR A 154 1.38 -4.38 -17.11
CA TYR A 154 2.84 -4.23 -17.19
C TYR A 154 3.48 -5.60 -17.43
N ARG A 155 4.20 -5.76 -18.56
CA ARG A 155 4.72 -7.05 -19.01
C ARG A 155 6.23 -7.19 -18.96
N GLU A 156 6.95 -6.06 -18.83
CA GLU A 156 8.42 -6.04 -18.95
C GLU A 156 9.12 -6.70 -17.75
N MET A 157 8.47 -6.73 -16.60
CA MET A 157 8.98 -7.40 -15.40
C MET A 157 7.89 -8.23 -14.74
N LYS A 158 8.21 -9.47 -14.42
CA LYS A 158 7.28 -10.40 -13.77
C LYS A 158 7.50 -10.42 -12.26
N ILE A 159 6.42 -10.61 -11.52
CA ILE A 159 6.48 -10.88 -10.09
C ILE A 159 6.87 -12.36 -9.91
N GLN A 160 7.88 -12.61 -9.10
CA GLN A 160 8.29 -13.96 -8.76
C GLN A 160 7.66 -14.37 -7.43
N PRO A 161 6.75 -15.36 -7.41
CA PRO A 161 6.17 -15.87 -6.16
C PRO A 161 7.28 -16.41 -5.25
N SER A 162 7.25 -16.01 -4.00
CA SER A 162 8.26 -16.34 -3.01
C SER A 162 7.71 -16.26 -1.59
N ILE A 163 8.47 -16.70 -0.60
CA ILE A 163 8.08 -16.63 0.81
C ILE A 163 7.87 -15.19 1.30
N ILE A 164 8.46 -14.20 0.62
CA ILE A 164 8.32 -12.76 0.97
C ILE A 164 7.23 -12.04 0.20
N SER A 165 6.68 -12.62 -0.87
CA SER A 165 5.66 -11.98 -1.72
C SER A 165 4.41 -11.52 -0.96
N PRO A 166 3.89 -12.24 0.05
CA PRO A 166 2.72 -11.81 0.81
C PRO A 166 2.92 -10.51 1.60
N TYR A 167 4.17 -10.13 1.85
CA TYR A 167 4.52 -9.00 2.72
C TYR A 167 4.95 -7.77 1.92
N LYS A 168 4.78 -6.60 2.55
CA LYS A 168 5.19 -5.34 1.94
C LYS A 168 6.65 -5.04 2.24
N THR A 169 7.56 -5.70 1.52
CA THR A 169 9.00 -5.43 1.65
C THR A 169 9.38 -4.09 1.02
N ASN A 170 10.54 -3.55 1.41
CA ASN A 170 11.09 -2.34 0.80
C ASN A 170 11.61 -2.55 -0.64
N ASN A 171 11.59 -3.80 -1.14
CA ASN A 171 11.97 -4.16 -2.51
C ASN A 171 10.81 -3.90 -3.48
N CYS A 172 10.61 -2.64 -3.87
CA CYS A 172 9.47 -2.20 -4.64
C CYS A 172 9.75 -1.96 -6.14
N LEU A 173 10.92 -2.35 -6.66
CA LEU A 173 11.32 -2.05 -8.05
C LEU A 173 10.30 -2.50 -9.11
N PRO A 174 9.69 -3.70 -9.05
CA PRO A 174 8.68 -4.10 -10.03
C PRO A 174 7.48 -3.14 -10.06
N TYR A 175 7.02 -2.71 -8.90
CA TYR A 175 5.92 -1.76 -8.76
C TYR A 175 6.30 -0.34 -9.22
N ILE A 176 7.55 0.09 -8.98
CA ILE A 176 8.07 1.38 -9.45
C ILE A 176 8.12 1.41 -10.97
N LEU A 177 8.66 0.36 -11.61
CA LEU A 177 8.73 0.27 -13.07
C LEU A 177 7.32 0.25 -13.70
N ALA A 178 6.39 -0.51 -13.12
CA ALA A 178 4.99 -0.51 -13.54
C ALA A 178 4.34 0.89 -13.37
N ALA A 179 4.67 1.62 -12.31
CA ALA A 179 4.17 2.98 -12.09
C ALA A 179 4.73 3.99 -13.11
N ILE A 180 5.99 3.84 -13.53
CA ILE A 180 6.59 4.63 -14.61
C ILE A 180 5.89 4.32 -15.94
N TYR A 181 5.68 3.04 -16.26
CA TYR A 181 4.94 2.60 -17.44
C TYR A 181 3.51 3.16 -17.45
N LYS A 182 2.78 3.03 -16.34
CA LYS A 182 1.45 3.62 -16.13
C LYS A 182 1.43 5.11 -16.52
N LYS A 183 2.37 5.89 -15.98
CA LYS A 183 2.46 7.34 -16.26
C LYS A 183 2.69 7.62 -17.73
N LYS A 184 3.61 6.89 -18.38
CA LYS A 184 3.91 7.06 -19.84
C LYS A 184 2.73 6.75 -20.73
N ASN A 185 1.83 5.85 -20.30
CA ASN A 185 0.68 5.39 -21.10
C ASN A 185 -0.66 6.02 -20.66
N ASN A 186 -0.65 7.05 -19.81
CA ASN A 186 -1.86 7.72 -19.31
C ASN A 186 -2.90 6.75 -18.72
N LEU A 187 -2.43 5.76 -17.96
CA LEU A 187 -3.23 4.81 -17.21
C LEU A 187 -3.38 5.26 -15.76
N ASP A 188 -4.41 4.79 -15.08
CA ASP A 188 -4.63 5.05 -13.65
C ASP A 188 -4.01 3.98 -12.76
N GLU A 189 -3.91 2.73 -13.27
CA GLU A 189 -3.31 1.60 -12.58
C GLU A 189 -2.82 0.56 -13.59
N CYS A 190 -1.94 -0.38 -13.16
CA CYS A 190 -1.51 -1.51 -13.97
C CYS A 190 -1.51 -2.80 -13.15
N VAL A 191 -1.95 -3.90 -13.73
CA VAL A 191 -1.71 -5.23 -13.17
C VAL A 191 -0.29 -5.69 -13.48
N LEU A 192 0.28 -6.45 -12.56
CA LEU A 192 1.54 -7.15 -12.71
C LEU A 192 1.26 -8.65 -12.80
N LEU A 193 1.95 -9.31 -13.71
CA LEU A 193 1.84 -10.75 -13.94
C LEU A 193 3.02 -11.48 -13.32
N ASN A 194 2.80 -12.73 -12.88
CA ASN A 194 3.88 -13.62 -12.49
C ASN A 194 4.50 -14.34 -13.71
N GLU A 195 5.52 -15.16 -13.48
CA GLU A 195 6.21 -15.92 -14.54
C GLU A 195 5.29 -16.86 -15.32
N ASN A 196 4.17 -17.31 -14.74
CA ASN A 196 3.15 -18.14 -15.37
C ASN A 196 2.05 -17.34 -16.06
N ASN A 197 2.26 -16.04 -16.28
CA ASN A 197 1.29 -15.09 -16.84
C ASN A 197 -0.04 -15.02 -16.06
N LYS A 198 -0.02 -15.34 -14.76
CA LYS A 198 -1.16 -15.11 -13.86
C LYS A 198 -1.07 -13.72 -13.26
N VAL A 199 -2.23 -13.10 -13.04
CA VAL A 199 -2.32 -11.82 -12.34
C VAL A 199 -1.87 -12.03 -10.90
N ALA A 200 -0.80 -11.37 -10.50
CA ALA A 200 -0.29 -11.40 -9.14
C ALA A 200 -0.90 -10.28 -8.30
N ASP A 201 -0.79 -9.03 -8.77
CA ASP A 201 -1.22 -7.84 -8.03
C ASP A 201 -1.43 -6.67 -9.01
N SER A 202 -1.73 -5.50 -8.49
CA SER A 202 -1.55 -4.24 -9.21
C SER A 202 -0.47 -3.39 -8.52
N ILE A 203 -0.14 -2.20 -9.06
CA ILE A 203 0.94 -1.36 -8.53
C ILE A 203 0.75 -1.08 -7.03
N SER A 204 -0.49 -0.84 -6.60
CA SER A 204 -0.77 -0.43 -5.22
C SER A 204 -2.01 -1.08 -4.62
N SER A 205 -2.61 -2.07 -5.28
CA SER A 205 -3.91 -2.64 -4.93
C SER A 205 -4.00 -4.11 -5.29
N ASN A 206 -4.82 -4.87 -4.57
CA ASN A 206 -5.18 -6.22 -5.02
C ASN A 206 -6.34 -6.16 -6.05
N VAL A 207 -6.36 -7.15 -6.93
CA VAL A 207 -7.29 -7.24 -8.05
C VAL A 207 -8.44 -8.17 -7.68
N PHE A 208 -9.66 -7.77 -8.07
CA PHE A 208 -10.86 -8.59 -8.01
C PHE A 208 -11.60 -8.51 -9.33
N ILE A 209 -12.24 -9.59 -9.71
CA ILE A 209 -13.19 -9.63 -10.82
C ILE A 209 -14.55 -10.16 -10.33
N ILE A 210 -15.61 -9.76 -11.02
CA ILE A 210 -16.92 -10.37 -10.91
C ILE A 210 -17.21 -11.04 -12.25
N LYS A 211 -17.58 -12.32 -12.21
CA LYS A 211 -17.97 -13.10 -13.38
C LYS A 211 -19.14 -13.97 -13.00
N ASP A 212 -20.24 -13.90 -13.76
CA ASP A 212 -21.47 -14.66 -13.49
C ASP A 212 -21.90 -14.54 -12.01
N ASP A 213 -21.88 -13.32 -11.49
CA ASP A 213 -22.17 -12.93 -10.11
C ASP A 213 -21.20 -13.49 -9.04
N GLN A 214 -20.17 -14.22 -9.43
CA GLN A 214 -19.13 -14.73 -8.55
C GLN A 214 -17.99 -13.72 -8.40
N ILE A 215 -17.55 -13.49 -7.16
CA ILE A 215 -16.41 -12.64 -6.84
C ILE A 215 -15.15 -13.49 -6.79
N ILE A 216 -14.14 -13.10 -7.55
CA ILE A 216 -12.91 -13.86 -7.72
C ILE A 216 -11.72 -12.93 -7.51
N THR A 217 -10.67 -13.41 -6.85
CA THR A 217 -9.41 -12.70 -6.65
C THR A 217 -8.22 -13.64 -6.83
N PRO A 218 -7.06 -13.16 -7.30
CA PRO A 218 -5.86 -13.98 -7.39
C PRO A 218 -5.51 -14.63 -6.05
N LYS A 219 -4.97 -15.86 -6.12
CA LYS A 219 -4.36 -16.52 -4.96
C LYS A 219 -3.13 -15.71 -4.51
N ILE A 220 -2.89 -15.64 -3.21
CA ILE A 220 -1.65 -15.04 -2.68
C ILE A 220 -0.41 -15.80 -3.18
N SER A 221 -0.53 -17.11 -3.40
CA SER A 221 0.54 -17.92 -4.00
C SER A 221 0.91 -17.54 -5.43
N ASP A 222 0.12 -16.74 -6.13
CA ASP A 222 0.47 -16.18 -7.43
C ASP A 222 1.46 -14.99 -7.34
N GLY A 223 1.88 -14.62 -6.12
CA GLY A 223 2.92 -13.61 -5.86
C GLY A 223 2.41 -12.25 -5.42
N GLY A 224 1.11 -12.06 -5.27
CA GLY A 224 0.52 -10.81 -4.79
C GLY A 224 0.73 -10.59 -3.28
N VAL A 225 0.73 -9.33 -2.88
CA VAL A 225 0.74 -8.94 -1.47
C VAL A 225 -0.57 -9.35 -0.80
N ALA A 226 -0.51 -9.93 0.41
CA ALA A 226 -1.68 -10.24 1.23
C ALA A 226 -2.32 -8.94 1.77
N GLY A 227 -3.11 -8.27 0.92
CA GLY A 227 -3.64 -6.94 1.18
C GLY A 227 -4.60 -6.89 2.36
N THR A 228 -4.44 -5.89 3.22
CA THR A 228 -5.31 -5.67 4.39
C THR A 228 -6.76 -5.45 3.96
N MET A 229 -7.00 -4.57 2.97
CA MET A 229 -8.36 -4.32 2.48
C MET A 229 -8.94 -5.53 1.73
N ARG A 230 -8.09 -6.32 1.04
CA ARG A 230 -8.47 -7.60 0.44
C ARG A 230 -9.02 -8.56 1.51
N SER A 231 -8.27 -8.74 2.61
CA SER A 231 -8.69 -9.60 3.73
C SER A 231 -10.00 -9.13 4.36
N ILE A 232 -10.14 -7.82 4.62
CA ILE A 232 -11.35 -7.23 5.19
C ILE A 232 -12.55 -7.48 4.28
N LEU A 233 -12.41 -7.25 2.97
CA LEU A 233 -13.50 -7.48 2.02
C LEU A 233 -13.94 -8.95 1.99
N ILE A 234 -12.99 -9.88 1.96
CA ILE A 234 -13.28 -11.32 1.97
C ILE A 234 -14.06 -11.70 3.26
N GLU A 235 -13.63 -11.20 4.42
CA GLU A 235 -14.30 -11.45 5.69
C GLU A 235 -15.71 -10.88 5.73
N VAL A 236 -15.90 -9.65 5.26
CA VAL A 236 -17.22 -8.99 5.19
C VAL A 236 -18.16 -9.77 4.26
N LEU A 237 -17.71 -10.15 3.08
CA LEU A 237 -18.51 -10.93 2.13
C LEU A 237 -18.87 -12.29 2.70
N LYS A 238 -17.92 -12.98 3.34
CA LYS A 238 -18.15 -14.26 4.00
C LYS A 238 -19.20 -14.17 5.13
N SER A 239 -19.16 -13.09 5.92
CA SER A 239 -20.18 -12.86 6.98
C SER A 239 -21.60 -12.68 6.44
N GLN A 240 -21.72 -12.34 5.16
CA GLN A 240 -23.00 -12.20 4.45
C GLN A 240 -23.34 -13.40 3.54
N ASN A 241 -22.68 -14.54 3.78
CA ASN A 241 -22.83 -15.76 2.98
C ASN A 241 -22.48 -15.60 1.49
N GLN A 242 -21.66 -14.58 1.14
CA GLN A 242 -21.11 -14.40 -0.19
C GLN A 242 -19.69 -14.97 -0.24
N LEU A 243 -19.49 -15.97 -1.09
CA LEU A 243 -18.18 -16.60 -1.24
C LEU A 243 -17.30 -15.82 -2.21
N VAL A 244 -16.07 -15.59 -1.81
CA VAL A 244 -15.01 -15.11 -2.70
C VAL A 244 -14.13 -16.30 -3.09
N GLN A 245 -13.97 -16.52 -4.38
CA GLN A 245 -13.07 -17.54 -4.89
C GLN A 245 -11.65 -17.00 -5.01
N GLU A 246 -10.73 -17.60 -4.26
CA GLU A 246 -9.31 -17.33 -4.40
C GLU A 246 -8.72 -18.32 -5.41
N LYS A 247 -8.57 -17.91 -6.67
CA LYS A 247 -8.01 -18.73 -7.74
C LYS A 247 -7.11 -17.93 -8.66
N SER A 248 -6.17 -18.62 -9.33
CA SER A 248 -5.32 -17.94 -10.32
C SER A 248 -6.19 -17.41 -11.46
N ILE A 249 -5.99 -16.16 -11.83
CA ILE A 249 -6.64 -15.49 -12.95
C ILE A 249 -5.61 -15.02 -13.97
N THR A 250 -6.00 -14.95 -15.22
CA THR A 250 -5.21 -14.52 -16.36
C THR A 250 -5.67 -13.16 -16.85
N GLU A 251 -4.97 -12.61 -17.82
CA GLU A 251 -5.38 -11.42 -18.54
C GLU A 251 -6.68 -11.64 -19.32
N ASN A 252 -6.92 -12.86 -19.86
CA ASN A 252 -8.17 -13.20 -20.52
C ASN A 252 -9.34 -13.27 -19.52
N ASP A 253 -9.10 -13.74 -18.30
CA ASP A 253 -10.15 -13.72 -17.25
C ASP A 253 -10.54 -12.28 -16.90
N LEU A 254 -9.60 -11.32 -16.96
CA LEU A 254 -9.92 -9.89 -16.80
C LEU A 254 -10.80 -9.40 -17.97
N LEU A 255 -10.46 -9.77 -19.21
CA LEU A 255 -11.26 -9.40 -20.40
C LEU A 255 -12.65 -10.03 -20.38
N ASP A 256 -12.78 -11.26 -19.91
CA ASP A 256 -14.05 -11.97 -19.86
C ASP A 256 -14.92 -11.60 -18.64
N ALA A 257 -14.35 -10.88 -17.67
CA ALA A 257 -15.07 -10.43 -16.48
C ALA A 257 -16.26 -9.51 -16.84
N ASP A 258 -17.28 -9.54 -16.01
CA ASP A 258 -18.41 -8.60 -16.07
C ASP A 258 -18.01 -7.27 -15.44
N GLU A 259 -17.20 -7.32 -14.36
CA GLU A 259 -16.70 -6.17 -13.63
C GLU A 259 -15.29 -6.44 -13.12
N ILE A 260 -14.48 -5.38 -13.02
CA ILE A 260 -13.14 -5.41 -12.39
C ILE A 260 -13.10 -4.33 -11.33
N PHE A 261 -12.54 -4.63 -10.18
CA PHE A 261 -12.26 -3.63 -9.16
C PHE A 261 -10.95 -3.92 -8.41
N LEU A 262 -10.42 -2.86 -7.82
CA LEU A 262 -9.17 -2.89 -7.08
C LEU A 262 -9.41 -2.51 -5.62
N THR A 263 -8.59 -3.03 -4.70
CA THR A 263 -8.71 -2.71 -3.28
C THR A 263 -7.37 -2.32 -2.67
N ASN A 264 -7.34 -1.25 -1.89
CA ASN A 264 -6.20 -0.93 -1.03
C ASN A 264 -6.64 -0.19 0.24
N ALA A 265 -5.74 -0.17 1.23
CA ALA A 265 -6.03 0.39 2.56
C ALA A 265 -6.30 1.91 2.57
N ILE A 266 -5.89 2.66 1.54
CA ILE A 266 -6.03 4.12 1.49
C ILE A 266 -7.29 4.55 0.74
N ARG A 267 -7.60 3.89 -0.39
CA ARG A 267 -8.72 4.26 -1.26
C ARG A 267 -9.95 3.37 -1.10
N GLY A 268 -9.84 2.28 -0.34
CA GLY A 268 -10.91 1.29 -0.26
C GLY A 268 -11.06 0.51 -1.56
N ILE A 269 -12.27 0.47 -2.09
CA ILE A 269 -12.63 -0.18 -3.36
C ILE A 269 -12.63 0.86 -4.48
N GLN A 270 -12.02 0.52 -5.62
CA GLN A 270 -11.98 1.37 -6.82
C GLN A 270 -12.40 0.54 -8.03
N ALA A 271 -13.49 0.94 -8.68
CA ALA A 271 -13.95 0.29 -9.91
C ALA A 271 -13.02 0.58 -11.09
N VAL A 272 -12.90 -0.37 -11.99
CA VAL A 272 -12.21 -0.21 -13.29
C VAL A 272 -13.26 0.06 -14.35
N SER A 273 -13.09 1.14 -15.13
CA SER A 273 -13.99 1.49 -16.24
C SER A 273 -13.46 1.09 -17.61
N LEU A 274 -12.14 0.90 -17.73
CA LEU A 274 -11.51 0.57 -19.01
C LEU A 274 -10.34 -0.39 -18.80
N PHE A 275 -10.31 -1.49 -19.56
CA PHE A 275 -9.18 -2.41 -19.64
C PHE A 275 -9.01 -2.90 -21.07
N GLN A 276 -7.87 -2.62 -21.69
CA GLN A 276 -7.53 -3.05 -23.05
C GLN A 276 -8.63 -2.78 -24.10
N GLY A 277 -9.25 -1.61 -24.04
CA GLY A 277 -10.30 -1.20 -24.98
C GLY A 277 -11.71 -1.69 -24.63
N LYS A 278 -11.86 -2.59 -23.67
CA LYS A 278 -13.17 -2.99 -23.13
C LYS A 278 -13.61 -2.05 -22.01
N GLU A 279 -14.83 -1.55 -22.10
CA GLU A 279 -15.47 -0.74 -21.08
C GLU A 279 -16.23 -1.61 -20.04
N TYR A 280 -16.24 -1.16 -18.79
CA TYR A 280 -16.89 -1.82 -17.65
C TYR A 280 -17.81 -0.85 -16.92
N ALA A 281 -18.95 -1.34 -16.44
CA ALA A 281 -19.92 -0.53 -15.72
C ALA A 281 -19.53 -0.38 -14.24
N CYS A 282 -19.05 0.80 -13.83
CA CYS A 282 -18.64 1.07 -12.45
C CYS A 282 -19.79 1.12 -11.44
N ALA A 283 -21.01 1.44 -11.90
CA ALA A 283 -22.17 1.64 -11.03
C ALA A 283 -22.59 0.36 -10.26
N LYS A 284 -22.38 -0.81 -10.83
CA LYS A 284 -22.72 -2.09 -10.17
C LYS A 284 -21.83 -2.31 -8.94
N ILE A 285 -20.52 -2.07 -9.06
CA ILE A 285 -19.56 -2.18 -7.94
C ILE A 285 -19.95 -1.21 -6.83
N PHE A 286 -20.25 0.04 -7.18
CA PHE A 286 -20.73 1.02 -6.21
C PHE A 286 -21.98 0.52 -5.48
N ASN A 287 -23.02 0.13 -6.21
CA ASN A 287 -24.27 -0.33 -5.63
C ASN A 287 -24.10 -1.57 -4.74
N ARG A 288 -23.16 -2.44 -5.08
CA ARG A 288 -22.87 -3.66 -4.30
C ARG A 288 -22.17 -3.37 -2.97
N PHE A 289 -21.25 -2.41 -2.94
CA PHE A 289 -20.37 -2.23 -1.80
C PHE A 289 -20.61 -0.96 -0.97
N ASN A 290 -21.39 0.02 -1.46
CA ASN A 290 -21.66 1.28 -0.76
C ASN A 290 -22.44 1.12 0.55
N THR A 291 -23.12 -0.01 0.74
CA THR A 291 -23.91 -0.31 1.95
C THR A 291 -23.07 -0.85 3.10
N TYR A 292 -21.86 -1.36 2.82
CA TYR A 292 -21.02 -1.96 3.85
C TYR A 292 -20.37 -0.88 4.73
N GLU A 293 -20.62 -0.96 6.04
CA GLU A 293 -20.10 0.00 7.04
C GLU A 293 -18.56 0.13 7.00
N VAL A 294 -17.87 -0.97 6.68
CA VAL A 294 -16.41 -1.01 6.50
C VAL A 294 -15.90 0.04 5.50
N PHE A 295 -16.73 0.42 4.52
CA PHE A 295 -16.42 1.44 3.53
C PHE A 295 -17.09 2.77 3.82
N LYS A 296 -17.99 2.82 4.82
CA LYS A 296 -18.58 4.03 5.38
C LYS A 296 -17.86 4.33 6.68
N THR A 297 -16.82 5.10 6.65
CA THR A 297 -16.24 5.60 7.90
C THR A 297 -16.91 6.92 8.24
N SER A 298 -17.74 6.87 9.26
CA SER A 298 -18.25 8.06 9.95
C SER A 298 -17.15 8.71 10.80
#